data_5183df90e46efabdd726aaab95bf76ae
#
_entry.id   5183df90e46efabdd726aaab95bf76ae
#
_cell.length_a   1.000
_cell.length_b   1.000
_cell.length_c   1.000
_cell.angle_alpha   90.00
_cell.angle_beta   90.00
_cell.angle_gamma   90.00
#
_symmetry.space_group_name_H-M   'P 1'
#
loop_
_entity.id
_entity.type
_entity.pdbx_description
1 polymer ?
#
loop_
_entity_poly.entity_id
_entity_poly.type
_entity_poly.pdbx_seq_one_letter_code
_entity_poly.pdbx_strand_id
1 'polypeptide(L)'
;MTIEWGQCDPAGIVFNSRFFEIFDASTWQLFEAALSIKPHELGTAFGIMGIPLVDVRANFLKPIKFGDVVDMTSRVSEFRRSSFDVEHRLLVGGELAVEGGETR
;
A
#
# COMPACT_ATOMS: atom_id res chain seq x y z
N MET A 1 1.29 11.18 2.93
CA MET A 1 -0.15 11.36 3.21
C MET A 1 -0.35 11.78 4.65
N THR A 2 -1.41 12.49 4.94
CA THR A 2 -1.77 12.87 6.32
C THR A 2 -2.85 11.92 6.83
N ILE A 3 -2.67 11.41 8.05
CA ILE A 3 -3.63 10.49 8.66
C ILE A 3 -4.86 11.26 9.13
N GLU A 4 -6.03 10.85 8.67
CA GLU A 4 -7.32 11.43 9.00
C GLU A 4 -7.99 10.67 10.16
N TRP A 5 -8.88 11.38 10.88
CA TRP A 5 -9.57 10.78 12.03
C TRP A 5 -10.35 9.51 11.67
N GLY A 6 -10.97 9.47 10.50
CA GLY A 6 -11.71 8.29 10.04
C GLY A 6 -10.87 7.03 9.84
N GLN A 7 -9.54 7.16 9.82
CA GLN A 7 -8.61 6.03 9.72
C GLN A 7 -8.18 5.51 11.08
N CYS A 8 -8.59 6.18 12.17
CA CYS A 8 -8.16 5.89 13.51
C CYS A 8 -9.24 5.21 14.34
N ASP A 9 -8.79 4.49 15.37
CA ASP A 9 -9.66 3.98 16.42
C ASP A 9 -9.85 5.05 17.51
N PRO A 10 -10.65 4.78 18.56
CA PRO A 10 -10.89 5.75 19.64
C PRO A 10 -9.62 6.17 20.40
N ALA A 11 -8.51 5.44 20.30
CA ALA A 11 -7.23 5.81 20.90
C ALA A 11 -6.45 6.83 20.05
N GLY A 12 -6.95 7.18 18.85
CA GLY A 12 -6.31 8.13 17.96
C GLY A 12 -5.16 7.57 17.14
N ILE A 13 -5.01 6.26 17.09
CA ILE A 13 -4.03 5.58 16.22
C ILE A 13 -4.75 4.90 15.06
N VAL A 14 -4.02 4.72 13.96
CA VAL A 14 -4.57 4.09 12.77
C VAL A 14 -5.00 2.65 13.09
N PHE A 15 -6.24 2.33 12.73
CA PHE A 15 -6.76 0.99 12.89
C PHE A 15 -6.03 0.02 11.95
N ASN A 16 -5.56 -1.10 12.47
CA ASN A 16 -4.63 -1.99 11.75
C ASN A 16 -5.11 -2.42 10.36
N SER A 17 -6.39 -2.71 10.20
CA SER A 17 -6.93 -3.11 8.89
C SER A 17 -6.85 -2.00 7.83
N ARG A 18 -6.75 -0.73 8.24
CA ARG A 18 -6.62 0.40 7.31
C ARG A 18 -5.30 0.39 6.55
N PHE A 19 -4.26 -0.21 7.13
CA PHE A 19 -2.97 -0.32 6.44
C PHE A 19 -3.07 -1.15 5.17
N PHE A 20 -3.91 -2.16 5.14
CA PHE A 20 -4.10 -2.97 3.94
C PHE A 20 -4.76 -2.19 2.81
N GLU A 21 -5.69 -1.29 3.15
CA GLU A 21 -6.29 -0.36 2.17
C GLU A 21 -5.23 0.61 1.64
N ILE A 22 -4.35 1.11 2.51
CA ILE A 22 -3.25 2.00 2.13
C ILE A 22 -2.28 1.27 1.20
N PHE A 23 -1.93 0.03 1.50
CA PHE A 23 -1.07 -0.79 0.65
C PHE A 23 -1.69 -1.00 -0.73
N ASP A 24 -2.97 -1.34 -0.78
CA ASP A 24 -3.67 -1.55 -2.04
C ASP A 24 -3.66 -0.28 -2.89
N ALA A 25 -4.03 0.85 -2.31
CA ALA A 25 -4.01 2.13 -3.01
C ALA A 25 -2.60 2.49 -3.52
N SER A 26 -1.56 2.21 -2.72
CA SER A 26 -0.18 2.48 -3.09
C SER A 26 0.29 1.60 -4.25
N THR A 27 -0.11 0.34 -4.26
CA THR A 27 0.19 -0.57 -5.37
C THR A 27 -0.43 -0.07 -6.67
N TRP A 28 -1.68 0.36 -6.64
CA TRP A 28 -2.32 0.93 -7.83
C TRP A 28 -1.67 2.22 -8.30
N GLN A 29 -1.25 3.09 -7.38
CA GLN A 29 -0.49 4.29 -7.73
C GLN A 29 0.86 3.95 -8.37
N LEU A 30 1.52 2.90 -7.89
CA LEU A 30 2.76 2.42 -8.46
C LEU A 30 2.57 1.99 -9.93
N PHE A 31 1.50 1.22 -10.20
CA PHE A 31 1.20 0.80 -11.56
C PHE A 31 0.79 1.96 -12.45
N GLU A 32 0.00 2.88 -11.96
CA GLU A 32 -0.37 4.08 -12.71
C GLU A 32 0.88 4.87 -13.11
N ALA A 33 1.81 5.05 -12.19
CA ALA A 33 3.07 5.75 -12.47
C ALA A 33 3.97 4.99 -13.45
N ALA A 34 4.07 3.67 -13.29
CA ALA A 34 4.95 2.83 -14.11
C ALA A 34 4.42 2.62 -15.53
N LEU A 35 3.12 2.48 -15.68
CA LEU A 35 2.47 2.13 -16.95
C LEU A 35 1.75 3.30 -17.61
N SER A 36 1.63 4.43 -16.92
CA SER A 36 0.92 5.63 -17.38
C SER A 36 -0.55 5.37 -17.73
N ILE A 37 -1.17 4.42 -17.02
CA ILE A 37 -2.59 4.08 -17.19
C ILE A 37 -3.29 4.04 -15.83
N LYS A 38 -4.61 4.25 -15.86
CA LYS A 38 -5.42 4.16 -14.66
C LYS A 38 -5.92 2.72 -14.45
N PRO A 39 -6.25 2.32 -13.20
CA PRO A 39 -6.68 0.96 -12.90
C PRO A 39 -7.82 0.45 -13.78
N HIS A 40 -8.80 1.28 -14.08
CA HIS A 40 -9.94 0.89 -14.92
C HIS A 40 -9.59 0.69 -16.40
N GLU A 41 -8.40 1.11 -16.83
CA GLU A 41 -7.92 0.97 -18.20
C GLU A 41 -7.12 -0.32 -18.44
N LEU A 42 -6.79 -1.07 -17.37
CA LEU A 42 -5.98 -2.28 -17.48
C LEU A 42 -6.57 -3.32 -18.40
N GLY A 43 -7.87 -3.55 -18.33
CA GLY A 43 -8.56 -4.52 -19.17
C GLY A 43 -8.44 -4.16 -20.65
N THR A 44 -8.61 -2.89 -21.00
CA THR A 44 -8.52 -2.41 -22.37
C THR A 44 -7.08 -2.38 -22.87
N ALA A 45 -6.14 -1.90 -22.05
CA ALA A 45 -4.76 -1.72 -22.48
C ALA A 45 -4.00 -3.06 -22.58
N PHE A 46 -4.25 -4.00 -21.67
CA PHE A 46 -3.47 -5.24 -21.55
C PHE A 46 -4.30 -6.52 -21.55
N GLY A 47 -5.63 -6.43 -21.68
CA GLY A 47 -6.50 -7.58 -21.60
C GLY A 47 -6.57 -8.23 -20.21
N ILE A 48 -6.28 -7.47 -19.17
CA ILE A 48 -6.26 -7.95 -17.79
C ILE A 48 -7.54 -7.52 -17.09
N MET A 49 -8.26 -8.47 -16.48
CA MET A 49 -9.50 -8.19 -15.75
C MET A 49 -9.24 -7.57 -14.37
N GLY A 50 -8.02 -7.69 -13.86
CA GLY A 50 -7.60 -7.16 -12.57
C GLY A 50 -6.29 -7.77 -12.12
N ILE A 51 -5.82 -7.37 -10.94
CA ILE A 51 -4.61 -7.90 -10.33
C ILE A 51 -5.00 -8.39 -8.95
N PRO A 52 -5.41 -9.66 -8.83
CA PRO A 52 -5.93 -10.18 -7.58
C PRO A 52 -4.85 -10.24 -6.49
N LEU A 53 -5.23 -9.85 -5.29
CA LEU A 53 -4.40 -9.97 -4.11
C LEU A 53 -4.39 -11.42 -3.65
N VAL A 54 -3.20 -12.01 -3.53
CA VAL A 54 -3.00 -13.40 -3.09
C VAL A 54 -2.64 -13.44 -1.62
N ASP A 55 -1.79 -12.52 -1.17
CA ASP A 55 -1.33 -12.44 0.20
C ASP A 55 -1.02 -10.99 0.57
N VAL A 56 -1.26 -10.63 1.81
CA VAL A 56 -0.89 -9.34 2.35
C VAL A 56 -0.36 -9.52 3.78
N ARG A 57 0.69 -8.79 4.12
CA ARG A 57 1.36 -8.89 5.42
C ARG A 57 1.87 -7.53 5.85
N ALA A 58 1.98 -7.34 7.15
CA ALA A 58 2.54 -6.13 7.73
C ALA A 58 3.18 -6.39 9.08
N ASN A 59 4.26 -5.65 9.36
CA ASN A 59 4.90 -5.56 10.66
C ASN A 59 4.69 -4.15 11.18
N PHE A 60 4.07 -4.03 12.35
CA PHE A 60 3.77 -2.77 13.00
C PHE A 60 4.87 -2.47 14.02
N LEU A 61 5.76 -1.54 13.69
CA LEU A 61 6.91 -1.20 14.53
C LEU A 61 6.61 -0.05 15.47
N LYS A 62 5.81 0.92 15.01
CA LYS A 62 5.36 2.08 15.78
C LYS A 62 3.93 2.42 15.41
N PRO A 63 3.11 2.89 16.38
CA PRO A 63 1.77 3.36 16.06
C PRO A 63 1.83 4.63 15.22
N ILE A 64 0.92 4.73 14.26
CA ILE A 64 0.73 5.93 13.46
C ILE A 64 -0.56 6.59 13.94
N LYS A 65 -0.50 7.89 14.22
CA LYS A 65 -1.54 8.63 14.91
C LYS A 65 -2.25 9.59 13.97
N PHE A 66 -3.42 10.02 14.42
CA PHE A 66 -4.13 11.12 13.80
C PHE A 66 -3.22 12.35 13.61
N GLY A 67 -3.23 12.91 12.43
CA GLY A 67 -2.43 14.09 12.10
C GLY A 67 -0.99 13.81 11.68
N ASP A 68 -0.49 12.58 11.83
CA ASP A 68 0.84 12.23 11.36
C ASP A 68 0.90 12.35 9.83
N VAL A 69 2.02 12.89 9.36
CA VAL A 69 2.35 12.90 7.94
C VAL A 69 3.20 11.68 7.65
N VAL A 70 2.71 10.81 6.79
CA VAL A 70 3.36 9.55 6.48
C VAL A 70 4.00 9.62 5.10
N ASP A 71 5.28 9.33 5.03
CA ASP A 71 5.99 9.12 3.79
C ASP A 71 5.94 7.63 3.46
N MET A 72 5.42 7.34 2.28
CA MET A 72 5.21 5.96 1.86
C MET A 72 6.05 5.65 0.63
N THR A 73 6.77 4.54 0.67
CA THR A 73 7.51 4.02 -0.47
C THR A 73 6.98 2.64 -0.82
N SER A 74 6.87 2.38 -2.12
CA SER A 74 6.41 1.09 -2.64
C SER A 74 7.26 0.69 -3.82
N ARG A 75 7.63 -0.58 -3.89
CA ARG A 75 8.39 -1.12 -4.99
C ARG A 75 8.03 -2.56 -5.26
N VAL A 76 8.17 -2.99 -6.50
CA VAL A 76 8.11 -4.41 -6.81
C VAL A 76 9.42 -5.03 -6.38
N SER A 77 9.38 -5.93 -5.42
CA SER A 77 10.57 -6.56 -4.84
C SER A 77 10.95 -7.86 -5.50
N GLU A 78 10.00 -8.57 -6.11
CA GLU A 78 10.26 -9.83 -6.77
C GLU A 78 9.23 -10.09 -7.87
N PHE A 79 9.69 -10.59 -9.01
CA PHE A 79 8.84 -11.09 -10.09
C PHE A 79 8.97 -12.61 -10.19
N ARG A 80 7.85 -13.29 -10.28
CA ARG A 80 7.77 -14.72 -10.54
C ARG A 80 6.95 -14.95 -11.81
N ARG A 81 6.83 -16.20 -12.24
CA ARG A 81 6.17 -16.56 -13.50
C ARG A 81 4.71 -16.09 -13.57
N SER A 82 3.95 -16.22 -12.49
CA SER A 82 2.52 -15.90 -12.45
C SER A 82 2.12 -15.03 -11.27
N SER A 83 3.10 -14.42 -10.60
CA SER A 83 2.88 -13.54 -9.46
C SER A 83 4.03 -12.56 -9.30
N PHE A 84 3.83 -11.56 -8.46
CA PHE A 84 4.88 -10.62 -8.07
C PHE A 84 4.62 -10.12 -6.65
N ASP A 85 5.69 -9.63 -6.02
CA ASP A 85 5.62 -9.05 -4.68
C ASP A 85 5.82 -7.54 -4.75
N VAL A 86 5.04 -6.81 -3.97
CA VAL A 86 5.21 -5.38 -3.75
C VAL A 86 5.55 -5.16 -2.28
N GLU A 87 6.63 -4.42 -2.05
CA GLU A 87 7.07 -4.05 -0.70
C GLU A 87 6.66 -2.62 -0.40
N HIS A 88 6.09 -2.40 0.77
CA HIS A 88 5.64 -1.10 1.24
C HIS A 88 6.37 -0.71 2.53
N ARG A 89 6.72 0.57 2.64
CA ARG A 89 7.29 1.15 3.86
C ARG A 89 6.61 2.46 4.17
N LEU A 90 6.19 2.61 5.41
CA LEU A 90 5.56 3.82 5.91
C LEU A 90 6.46 4.43 6.98
N LEU A 91 6.90 5.66 6.75
CA LEU A 91 7.80 6.38 7.65
C LEU A 91 7.11 7.61 8.21
N VAL A 92 7.35 7.88 9.47
CA VAL A 92 6.89 9.09 10.16
C VAL A 92 8.12 9.78 10.74
N GLY A 93 8.37 11.02 10.31
CA GLY A 93 9.55 11.77 10.75
C GLY A 93 10.87 11.08 10.40
N GLY A 94 10.93 10.35 9.29
CA GLY A 94 12.11 9.61 8.86
C GLY A 94 12.29 8.25 9.54
N GLU A 95 11.43 7.89 10.48
CA GLU A 95 11.48 6.59 11.16
C GLU A 95 10.48 5.60 10.58
N LEU A 96 10.91 4.37 10.36
CA LEU A 96 10.06 3.31 9.87
C LEU A 96 9.02 2.94 10.93
N ALA A 97 7.74 3.13 10.59
CA ALA A 97 6.63 2.81 11.48
C ALA A 97 5.94 1.50 11.11
N VAL A 98 5.76 1.26 9.81
CA VAL A 98 5.13 0.04 9.30
C VAL A 98 5.89 -0.41 8.07
N GLU A 99 6.15 -1.70 7.99
CA GLU A 99 6.62 -2.32 6.76
C GLU A 99 5.72 -3.50 6.41
N GLY A 100 5.56 -3.74 5.14
CA GLY A 100 4.71 -4.83 4.72
C GLY A 100 4.86 -5.16 3.26
N GLY A 101 4.00 -6.02 2.78
CA GLY A 101 4.03 -6.43 1.41
C GLY A 101 2.75 -7.08 0.96
N GLU A 102 2.63 -7.16 -0.35
CA GLU A 102 1.54 -7.83 -1.03
C GLU A 102 2.13 -8.79 -2.05
N THR A 103 1.46 -9.92 -2.24
CA THR A 103 1.69 -10.80 -3.37
C THR A 103 0.46 -10.77 -4.27
N ARG A 104 0.70 -10.53 -5.53
CA ARG A 104 -0.36 -10.42 -6.54
C ARG A 104 -0.08 -11.27 -7.77
#